data_f85890587f28231e9fa5fb50dbab249b
#
_entry.id   f85890587f28231e9fa5fb50dbab249b
#
_cell.length_a   1.000
_cell.length_b   1.000
_cell.length_c   1.000
_cell.angle_alpha   90.00
_cell.angle_beta   90.00
_cell.angle_gamma   90.00
#
_symmetry.space_group_name_H-M   'P 1'
#
loop_
_entity.id
_entity.type
_entity.pdbx_description
1 polymer ?
#
loop_
_entity_poly.entity_id
_entity_poly.type
_entity_poly.pdbx_seq_one_letter_code
_entity_poly.pdbx_strand_id
1 'polypeptide(L)'
;SSAQQGEAAASSEAPASTTAAADGEEDNIIRVGAVCSMTGGSAIYGEGAQNVIDMAVEEINAGDSGYKIEIVNGGKVADDAKDAKQAMNAYNKVMADSPEAIVGSFFSSVTLPMAEQASKDGMLLLATGATNADVTLKGDTIFRNCFIDPYQGKMAALFAKDKGFTKAAVIYAKDDDYSNGLKDAFIENCEANGIEVAYTGECMSTDTDFSSQAAQAVASGAELLYY
;
A
#
# COMPACT_ATOMS: atom_id res chain seq x y z
N SER A 1 -37.79 -24.99 -57.80
CA SER A 1 -38.13 -23.59 -57.47
C SER A 1 -37.22 -23.20 -56.27
N SER A 2 -36.13 -22.65 -56.54
CA SER A 2 -35.76 -21.21 -56.63
C SER A 2 -36.31 -20.37 -55.48
N ALA A 3 -35.39 -19.92 -54.64
CA ALA A 3 -35.08 -18.52 -54.50
C ALA A 3 -33.95 -18.30 -53.51
N GLN A 4 -32.92 -17.73 -54.02
CA GLN A 4 -31.84 -16.99 -53.37
C GLN A 4 -32.39 -15.71 -52.75
N GLN A 5 -31.74 -15.25 -51.73
CA GLN A 5 -31.49 -13.84 -51.36
C GLN A 5 -31.14 -13.83 -49.86
N GLY A 6 -30.18 -13.14 -49.31
CA GLY A 6 -29.34 -12.06 -49.78
C GLY A 6 -28.62 -11.57 -48.52
N GLU A 7 -27.36 -11.53 -48.65
CA GLU A 7 -26.38 -11.02 -47.65
C GLU A 7 -26.62 -9.52 -47.46
N ALA A 8 -26.73 -9.07 -46.22
CA ALA A 8 -26.56 -7.66 -45.86
C ALA A 8 -25.65 -7.54 -44.65
N ALA A 9 -24.39 -7.30 -44.96
CA ALA A 9 -23.41 -6.86 -43.99
C ALA A 9 -23.74 -5.43 -43.54
N ALA A 10 -24.08 -5.23 -42.29
CA ALA A 10 -24.14 -3.92 -41.68
C ALA A 10 -22.77 -3.61 -41.04
N SER A 11 -22.00 -2.81 -41.74
CA SER A 11 -20.82 -2.15 -41.19
C SER A 11 -21.25 -1.10 -40.16
N SER A 12 -20.98 -1.35 -38.90
CA SER A 12 -21.07 -0.35 -37.81
C SER A 12 -19.79 0.48 -37.82
N GLU A 13 -19.82 1.64 -38.45
CA GLU A 13 -18.84 2.69 -38.27
C GLU A 13 -18.99 3.26 -36.85
N ALA A 14 -17.95 3.09 -36.04
CA ALA A 14 -17.79 3.84 -34.80
C ALA A 14 -17.54 5.32 -35.12
N PRO A 15 -18.12 6.27 -34.39
CA PRO A 15 -17.85 7.67 -34.61
C PRO A 15 -16.40 7.97 -34.18
N ALA A 16 -15.60 8.42 -35.14
CA ALA A 16 -14.29 9.00 -34.83
C ALA A 16 -14.52 10.25 -34.00
N SER A 17 -14.12 10.18 -32.73
CA SER A 17 -13.98 11.34 -31.86
C SER A 17 -12.80 12.16 -32.36
N THR A 18 -13.05 13.17 -33.16
CA THR A 18 -12.12 14.24 -33.49
C THR A 18 -11.94 15.10 -32.22
N THR A 19 -10.98 14.77 -31.40
CA THR A 19 -10.43 15.73 -30.45
C THR A 19 -9.70 16.79 -31.27
N ALA A 20 -10.27 17.99 -31.31
CA ALA A 20 -9.60 19.17 -31.81
C ALA A 20 -8.32 19.36 -31.00
N ALA A 21 -7.16 19.31 -31.68
CA ALA A 21 -5.91 19.77 -31.12
C ALA A 21 -6.05 21.26 -30.83
N ALA A 22 -6.14 21.63 -29.57
CA ALA A 22 -5.84 22.99 -29.14
C ALA A 22 -4.33 23.12 -29.19
N ASP A 23 -3.83 24.02 -30.06
CA ASP A 23 -2.48 24.56 -29.99
C ASP A 23 -2.35 25.36 -28.67
N GLY A 24 -2.06 24.65 -27.58
CA GLY A 24 -1.58 25.19 -26.33
C GLY A 24 -0.23 24.52 -26.07
N GLU A 25 0.76 25.24 -25.62
CA GLU A 25 1.99 24.65 -25.06
C GLU A 25 1.57 23.47 -24.20
N GLU A 26 1.99 22.25 -24.57
CA GLU A 26 1.73 21.07 -23.74
C GLU A 26 2.31 21.36 -22.35
N ASP A 27 1.43 21.42 -21.37
CA ASP A 27 1.80 21.63 -19.97
C ASP A 27 2.52 20.36 -19.53
N ASN A 28 3.84 20.33 -19.66
CA ASN A 28 4.69 19.19 -19.29
C ASN A 28 4.76 19.01 -17.75
N ILE A 29 3.74 19.40 -17.04
CA ILE A 29 3.59 19.25 -15.59
C ILE A 29 2.82 17.98 -15.29
N ILE A 30 3.43 17.09 -14.50
CA ILE A 30 2.78 15.90 -13.95
C ILE A 30 2.35 16.23 -12.53
N ARG A 31 1.04 16.18 -12.27
CA ARG A 31 0.45 16.44 -10.95
C ARG A 31 0.39 15.15 -10.16
N VAL A 32 0.97 15.18 -8.96
CA VAL A 32 1.05 14.01 -8.08
C VAL A 32 0.40 14.32 -6.75
N GLY A 33 -0.55 13.47 -6.34
CA GLY A 33 -1.09 13.46 -4.99
C GLY A 33 -0.12 12.76 -4.04
N ALA A 34 -0.02 13.24 -2.81
CA ALA A 34 0.79 12.58 -1.78
C ALA A 34 -0.04 12.40 -0.49
N VAL A 35 -0.02 11.18 0.07
CA VAL A 35 -0.77 10.83 1.28
C VAL A 35 0.13 10.08 2.25
N CYS A 36 0.17 10.50 3.53
CA CYS A 36 0.87 9.80 4.61
C CYS A 36 0.34 10.28 5.96
N SER A 37 0.67 9.58 7.05
CA SER A 37 0.27 9.98 8.40
C SER A 37 1.08 11.18 8.88
N MET A 38 0.48 12.37 8.83
CA MET A 38 1.12 13.65 9.23
C MET A 38 0.87 13.99 10.71
N THR A 39 -0.07 13.29 11.37
CA THR A 39 -0.44 13.56 12.76
C THR A 39 -0.44 12.29 13.62
N GLY A 40 -0.57 12.47 14.95
CA GLY A 40 -0.60 11.35 15.91
C GLY A 40 0.77 10.71 16.14
N GLY A 41 0.76 9.48 16.65
CA GLY A 41 1.99 8.72 16.97
C GLY A 41 2.85 8.35 15.76
N SER A 42 2.30 8.46 14.57
CA SER A 42 2.95 8.13 13.29
C SER A 42 3.43 9.36 12.51
N ALA A 43 3.33 10.56 13.07
CA ALA A 43 3.67 11.83 12.40
C ALA A 43 5.10 11.87 11.82
N ILE A 44 6.05 11.21 12.47
CA ILE A 44 7.45 11.14 12.01
C ILE A 44 7.58 10.56 10.60
N TYR A 45 6.71 9.64 10.21
CA TYR A 45 6.71 9.06 8.85
C TYR A 45 6.19 10.07 7.82
N GLY A 46 5.16 10.84 8.17
CA GLY A 46 4.62 11.88 7.31
C GLY A 46 5.57 13.06 7.13
N GLU A 47 6.22 13.50 8.19
CA GLU A 47 7.26 14.54 8.13
C GLU A 47 8.44 14.09 7.23
N GLY A 48 8.87 12.83 7.39
CA GLY A 48 9.88 12.23 6.52
C GLY A 48 9.44 12.17 5.06
N ALA A 49 8.18 11.77 4.80
CA ALA A 49 7.61 11.72 3.47
C ALA A 49 7.57 13.11 2.80
N GLN A 50 7.13 14.16 3.52
CA GLN A 50 7.13 15.53 3.00
C GLN A 50 8.53 15.98 2.60
N ASN A 51 9.51 15.77 3.48
CA ASN A 51 10.91 16.17 3.21
C ASN A 51 11.48 15.46 1.98
N VAL A 52 11.26 14.15 1.84
CA VAL A 52 11.75 13.37 0.70
C VAL A 52 11.05 13.78 -0.60
N ILE A 53 9.74 14.04 -0.55
CA ILE A 53 8.98 14.53 -1.70
C ILE A 53 9.48 15.91 -2.14
N ASP A 54 9.68 16.84 -1.21
CA ASP A 54 10.19 18.18 -1.52
C ASP A 54 11.57 18.09 -2.20
N MET A 55 12.49 17.27 -1.67
CA MET A 55 13.80 17.02 -2.27
C MET A 55 13.70 16.40 -3.67
N ALA A 56 12.88 15.38 -3.83
CA ALA A 56 12.72 14.68 -5.12
C ALA A 56 12.12 15.60 -6.19
N VAL A 57 11.14 16.42 -5.83
CA VAL A 57 10.52 17.41 -6.72
C VAL A 57 11.53 18.48 -7.13
N GLU A 58 12.32 18.98 -6.18
CA GLU A 58 13.38 19.96 -6.47
C GLU A 58 14.40 19.36 -7.45
N GLU A 59 14.89 18.15 -7.22
CA GLU A 59 15.88 17.48 -8.05
C GLU A 59 15.33 17.20 -9.47
N ILE A 60 14.13 16.64 -9.59
CA ILE A 60 13.49 16.34 -10.88
C ILE A 60 13.26 17.65 -11.65
N ASN A 61 12.75 18.68 -10.97
CA ASN A 61 12.42 19.96 -11.60
C ASN A 61 13.66 20.79 -11.98
N ALA A 62 14.81 20.55 -11.36
CA ALA A 62 16.09 21.14 -11.76
C ALA A 62 16.73 20.42 -12.97
N GLY A 63 16.32 19.17 -13.24
CA GLY A 63 16.86 18.35 -14.33
C GLY A 63 16.28 18.70 -15.72
N ASP A 64 16.83 18.05 -16.74
CA ASP A 64 16.49 18.25 -18.16
C ASP A 64 15.53 17.15 -18.68
N SER A 65 14.64 16.63 -17.83
CA SER A 65 13.73 15.53 -18.20
C SER A 65 12.67 15.91 -19.24
N GLY A 66 12.46 17.21 -19.45
CA GLY A 66 11.36 17.74 -20.26
C GLY A 66 10.01 17.77 -19.52
N TYR A 67 9.95 17.24 -18.29
CA TYR A 67 8.77 17.24 -17.43
C TYR A 67 9.07 17.93 -16.10
N LYS A 68 8.03 18.47 -15.49
CA LYS A 68 8.05 19.01 -14.13
C LYS A 68 7.05 18.26 -13.28
N ILE A 69 7.34 18.11 -12.01
CA ILE A 69 6.42 17.50 -11.02
C ILE A 69 5.82 18.61 -10.17
N GLU A 70 4.52 18.58 -10.01
CA GLU A 70 3.78 19.41 -9.07
C GLU A 70 3.06 18.51 -8.06
N ILE A 71 3.30 18.73 -6.77
CA ILE A 71 2.51 18.08 -5.73
C ILE A 71 1.23 18.87 -5.54
N VAL A 72 0.09 18.23 -5.77
CA VAL A 72 -1.24 18.82 -5.52
C VAL A 72 -1.46 19.12 -4.04
N ASN A 73 -2.62 19.64 -3.64
CA ASN A 73 -2.88 20.03 -2.26
C ASN A 73 -1.91 21.14 -1.77
N GLY A 74 -1.54 22.07 -2.66
CA GLY A 74 -0.62 23.17 -2.34
C GLY A 74 0.79 22.70 -1.98
N GLY A 75 1.29 21.64 -2.59
CA GLY A 75 2.62 21.08 -2.33
C GLY A 75 2.70 20.27 -1.03
N LYS A 76 1.57 19.86 -0.44
CA LYS A 76 1.54 19.22 0.87
C LYS A 76 1.02 17.79 0.82
N VAL A 77 1.68 16.93 1.60
CA VAL A 77 1.20 15.59 1.89
C VAL A 77 -0.14 15.69 2.63
N ALA A 78 -1.16 14.99 2.17
CA ALA A 78 -2.44 14.90 2.84
C ALA A 78 -2.38 13.88 3.99
N ASP A 79 -2.98 14.23 5.11
CA ASP A 79 -2.90 13.44 6.34
C ASP A 79 -3.94 12.33 6.39
N ASP A 80 -3.49 11.08 6.48
CA ASP A 80 -4.34 9.91 6.74
C ASP A 80 -4.47 9.56 8.24
N ALA A 81 -3.70 10.20 9.10
CA ALA A 81 -3.69 10.01 10.56
C ALA A 81 -3.58 8.53 11.02
N LYS A 82 -3.11 7.63 10.16
CA LYS A 82 -3.15 6.16 10.34
C LYS A 82 -4.58 5.65 10.65
N ASP A 83 -5.59 6.27 10.07
CA ASP A 83 -7.00 5.92 10.22
C ASP A 83 -7.66 5.73 8.84
N ALA A 84 -8.37 4.62 8.64
CA ALA A 84 -8.94 4.28 7.33
C ALA A 84 -9.93 5.32 6.80
N LYS A 85 -10.72 5.96 7.67
CA LYS A 85 -11.66 7.01 7.28
C LYS A 85 -10.93 8.29 6.90
N GLN A 86 -9.89 8.67 7.65
CA GLN A 86 -9.07 9.83 7.33
C GLN A 86 -8.27 9.59 6.05
N ALA A 87 -7.80 8.37 5.81
CA ALA A 87 -7.15 8.01 4.55
C ALA A 87 -8.05 8.26 3.34
N MET A 88 -9.35 7.92 3.44
CA MET A 88 -10.31 8.21 2.38
C MET A 88 -10.59 9.71 2.23
N ASN A 89 -10.60 10.46 3.33
CA ASN A 89 -10.72 11.93 3.27
C ASN A 89 -9.47 12.55 2.60
N ALA A 90 -8.27 12.07 2.94
CA ALA A 90 -7.01 12.50 2.33
C ALA A 90 -6.96 12.16 0.83
N TYR A 91 -7.37 10.94 0.47
CA TYR A 91 -7.51 10.53 -0.93
C TYR A 91 -8.44 11.47 -1.71
N ASN A 92 -9.66 11.69 -1.23
CA ASN A 92 -10.62 12.57 -1.88
C ASN A 92 -10.12 14.02 -1.98
N LYS A 93 -9.35 14.47 -0.99
CA LYS A 93 -8.76 15.81 -0.98
C LYS A 93 -7.74 15.98 -2.10
N VAL A 94 -6.82 15.02 -2.29
CA VAL A 94 -5.84 15.10 -3.38
C VAL A 94 -6.49 14.90 -4.75
N MET A 95 -7.51 14.05 -4.85
CA MET A 95 -8.27 13.83 -6.08
C MET A 95 -9.03 15.06 -6.57
N ALA A 96 -9.41 15.99 -5.67
CA ALA A 96 -10.08 17.24 -6.05
C ALA A 96 -9.21 18.14 -6.94
N ASP A 97 -7.89 17.99 -6.87
CA ASP A 97 -6.92 18.74 -7.70
C ASP A 97 -6.51 17.96 -8.97
N SER A 98 -7.21 16.87 -9.31
CA SER A 98 -7.03 16.06 -10.53
C SER A 98 -5.58 15.61 -10.76
N PRO A 99 -4.96 14.85 -9.85
CA PRO A 99 -3.63 14.31 -10.06
C PRO A 99 -3.62 13.21 -11.12
N GLU A 100 -2.48 12.99 -11.78
CA GLU A 100 -2.24 11.87 -12.70
C GLU A 100 -1.78 10.60 -11.94
N ALA A 101 -1.23 10.77 -10.73
CA ALA A 101 -0.81 9.65 -9.87
C ALA A 101 -0.88 10.04 -8.39
N ILE A 102 -0.93 9.04 -7.52
CA ILE A 102 -0.86 9.21 -6.08
C ILE A 102 0.32 8.40 -5.52
N VAL A 103 1.15 9.02 -4.69
CA VAL A 103 2.22 8.39 -3.91
C VAL A 103 1.79 8.33 -2.43
N GLY A 104 1.84 7.14 -1.85
CA GLY A 104 1.40 6.86 -0.49
C GLY A 104 0.35 5.74 -0.44
N SER A 105 -0.14 5.29 0.68
CA SER A 105 0.27 5.68 2.01
C SER A 105 1.37 4.74 2.53
N PHE A 106 1.79 4.90 3.80
CA PHE A 106 2.86 4.09 4.38
C PHE A 106 2.34 2.81 5.07
N PHE A 107 1.24 2.89 5.79
CA PHE A 107 0.70 1.76 6.56
C PHE A 107 -0.32 0.95 5.76
N SER A 108 -0.31 -0.39 5.92
CA SER A 108 -1.20 -1.29 5.17
C SER A 108 -2.68 -1.02 5.44
N SER A 109 -3.06 -0.79 6.71
CA SER A 109 -4.44 -0.54 7.14
C SER A 109 -5.09 0.69 6.49
N VAL A 110 -4.32 1.70 6.13
CA VAL A 110 -4.80 2.91 5.44
C VAL A 110 -4.62 2.83 3.93
N THR A 111 -3.61 2.08 3.46
CA THR A 111 -3.36 1.93 2.03
C THR A 111 -4.38 0.99 1.36
N LEU A 112 -4.82 -0.07 2.03
CA LEU A 112 -5.78 -1.03 1.47
C LEU A 112 -7.08 -0.38 1.00
N PRO A 113 -7.81 0.42 1.81
CA PRO A 113 -9.02 1.09 1.34
C PRO A 113 -8.73 2.14 0.25
N MET A 114 -7.60 2.85 0.32
CA MET A 114 -7.19 3.78 -0.73
C MET A 114 -6.90 3.06 -2.06
N ALA A 115 -6.20 1.92 -2.01
CA ALA A 115 -5.89 1.12 -3.19
C ALA A 115 -7.15 0.57 -3.85
N GLU A 116 -8.12 0.13 -3.05
CA GLU A 116 -9.42 -0.33 -3.56
C GLU A 116 -10.18 0.81 -4.28
N GLN A 117 -10.18 2.02 -3.71
CA GLN A 117 -10.83 3.17 -4.34
C GLN A 117 -10.06 3.64 -5.58
N ALA A 118 -8.73 3.74 -5.49
CA ALA A 118 -7.88 4.14 -6.62
C ALA A 118 -8.04 3.19 -7.81
N SER A 119 -8.16 1.89 -7.56
CA SER A 119 -8.44 0.90 -8.60
C SER A 119 -9.78 1.14 -9.29
N LYS A 120 -10.85 1.46 -8.52
CA LYS A 120 -12.18 1.78 -9.07
C LYS A 120 -12.15 3.06 -9.92
N ASP A 121 -11.36 4.03 -9.53
CA ASP A 121 -11.22 5.31 -10.22
C ASP A 121 -10.24 5.24 -11.41
N GLY A 122 -9.54 4.10 -11.59
CA GLY A 122 -8.48 3.96 -12.59
C GLY A 122 -7.24 4.79 -12.28
N MET A 123 -7.10 5.22 -11.02
CA MET A 123 -5.98 6.06 -10.55
C MET A 123 -4.73 5.23 -10.31
N LEU A 124 -3.59 5.70 -10.81
CA LEU A 124 -2.29 5.11 -10.49
C LEU A 124 -1.91 5.44 -9.05
N LEU A 125 -1.69 4.40 -8.24
CA LEU A 125 -1.26 4.53 -6.85
C LEU A 125 0.03 3.74 -6.63
N LEU A 126 1.05 4.42 -6.09
CA LEU A 126 2.31 3.83 -5.66
C LEU A 126 2.39 3.85 -4.12
N ALA A 127 2.13 2.70 -3.50
CA ALA A 127 2.31 2.53 -2.05
C ALA A 127 3.79 2.55 -1.67
N THR A 128 4.14 3.28 -0.61
CA THR A 128 5.54 3.51 -0.24
C THR A 128 6.06 2.56 0.83
N GLY A 129 5.21 2.14 1.78
CA GLY A 129 5.60 1.29 2.89
C GLY A 129 4.61 0.17 3.22
N ALA A 130 3.46 0.11 2.56
CA ALA A 130 2.42 -0.88 2.82
C ALA A 130 2.82 -2.27 2.32
N THR A 131 3.27 -3.12 3.23
CA THR A 131 3.86 -4.44 2.94
C THR A 131 2.82 -5.56 2.81
N ASN A 132 1.57 -5.34 3.22
CA ASN A 132 0.52 -6.35 3.06
C ASN A 132 0.35 -6.74 1.59
N ALA A 133 0.37 -8.06 1.31
CA ALA A 133 0.36 -8.57 -0.05
C ALA A 133 -0.87 -8.13 -0.85
N ASP A 134 -2.01 -7.95 -0.19
CA ASP A 134 -3.30 -7.62 -0.81
C ASP A 134 -3.36 -6.21 -1.42
N VAL A 135 -2.43 -5.33 -1.07
CA VAL A 135 -2.41 -3.95 -1.60
C VAL A 135 -2.38 -3.95 -3.13
N THR A 136 -1.42 -4.66 -3.75
CA THR A 136 -1.30 -4.69 -5.21
C THR A 136 -2.27 -5.66 -5.88
N LEU A 137 -3.01 -6.48 -5.11
CA LEU A 137 -4.09 -7.30 -5.64
C LEU A 137 -5.41 -6.51 -5.83
N LYS A 138 -5.46 -5.25 -5.39
CA LYS A 138 -6.65 -4.40 -5.56
C LYS A 138 -6.87 -3.95 -7.00
N GLY A 139 -5.84 -3.93 -7.86
CA GLY A 139 -6.00 -3.59 -9.27
C GLY A 139 -4.69 -3.38 -10.01
N ASP A 140 -4.78 -3.32 -11.34
CA ASP A 140 -3.64 -3.22 -12.26
C ASP A 140 -2.94 -1.85 -12.21
N THR A 141 -3.56 -0.84 -11.61
CA THR A 141 -3.01 0.50 -11.42
C THR A 141 -2.37 0.69 -10.05
N ILE A 142 -2.32 -0.36 -9.22
CA ILE A 142 -1.83 -0.30 -7.85
C ILE A 142 -0.44 -0.95 -7.78
N PHE A 143 0.54 -0.15 -7.40
CA PHE A 143 1.95 -0.53 -7.29
C PHE A 143 2.47 -0.34 -5.87
N ARG A 144 3.62 -0.94 -5.56
CA ARG A 144 4.35 -0.70 -4.31
C ARG A 144 5.86 -0.58 -4.57
N ASN A 145 6.54 0.14 -3.70
CA ASN A 145 8.01 0.24 -3.70
C ASN A 145 8.58 -0.26 -2.36
N CYS A 146 8.12 -1.43 -1.91
CA CYS A 146 8.64 -2.11 -0.73
C CYS A 146 8.49 -3.63 -0.89
N PHE A 147 9.13 -4.40 -0.01
CA PHE A 147 8.92 -5.84 0.10
C PHE A 147 7.53 -6.17 0.68
N ILE A 148 7.17 -7.45 0.70
CA ILE A 148 5.86 -7.93 1.17
C ILE A 148 6.00 -8.78 2.44
N ASP A 149 4.93 -8.83 3.24
CA ASP A 149 4.88 -9.61 4.49
C ASP A 149 5.25 -11.09 4.31
N PRO A 150 4.81 -11.80 3.25
CA PRO A 150 5.25 -13.18 2.98
C PRO A 150 6.77 -13.34 2.92
N TYR A 151 7.48 -12.39 2.33
CA TYR A 151 8.94 -12.41 2.30
C TYR A 151 9.54 -12.15 3.69
N GLN A 152 9.01 -11.17 4.42
CA GLN A 152 9.48 -10.82 5.75
C GLN A 152 9.26 -11.97 6.76
N GLY A 153 8.06 -12.56 6.78
CA GLY A 153 7.74 -13.70 7.63
C GLY A 153 8.61 -14.92 7.32
N LYS A 154 8.85 -15.19 6.03
CA LYS A 154 9.77 -16.24 5.59
C LYS A 154 11.20 -16.03 6.10
N MET A 155 11.73 -14.82 5.95
CA MET A 155 13.09 -14.51 6.39
C MET A 155 13.23 -14.61 7.91
N ALA A 156 12.20 -14.19 8.68
CA ALA A 156 12.18 -14.33 10.14
C ALA A 156 12.18 -15.81 10.58
N ALA A 157 11.37 -16.66 9.94
CA ALA A 157 11.35 -18.10 10.23
C ALA A 157 12.66 -18.81 9.85
N LEU A 158 13.26 -18.45 8.72
CA LEU A 158 14.58 -18.97 8.31
C LEU A 158 15.68 -18.54 9.29
N PHE A 159 15.64 -17.30 9.77
CA PHE A 159 16.56 -16.83 10.79
C PHE A 159 16.39 -17.60 12.11
N ALA A 160 15.15 -17.82 12.55
CA ALA A 160 14.86 -18.63 13.72
C ALA A 160 15.45 -20.04 13.61
N LYS A 161 15.25 -20.68 12.44
CA LYS A 161 15.83 -22.00 12.14
C LYS A 161 17.37 -21.99 12.16
N ASP A 162 18.00 -21.01 11.52
CA ASP A 162 19.45 -20.85 11.51
C ASP A 162 20.04 -20.72 12.91
N LYS A 163 19.31 -20.07 13.82
CA LYS A 163 19.67 -19.95 15.23
C LYS A 163 19.37 -21.20 16.07
N GLY A 164 18.76 -22.21 15.48
CA GLY A 164 18.46 -23.47 16.14
C GLY A 164 17.20 -23.46 17.01
N PHE A 165 16.37 -22.44 16.89
CA PHE A 165 15.08 -22.40 17.59
C PHE A 165 14.11 -23.43 17.01
N THR A 166 13.41 -24.13 17.88
CA THR A 166 12.44 -25.18 17.52
C THR A 166 11.02 -24.81 17.95
N LYS A 167 10.87 -23.82 18.83
CA LYS A 167 9.60 -23.41 19.37
C LYS A 167 9.47 -21.90 19.47
N ALA A 168 8.43 -21.34 18.88
CA ALA A 168 8.15 -19.91 18.81
C ALA A 168 6.82 -19.55 19.49
N ALA A 169 6.72 -18.32 19.97
CA ALA A 169 5.48 -17.64 20.27
C ALA A 169 5.31 -16.44 19.33
N VAL A 170 4.06 -16.10 19.05
CA VAL A 170 3.69 -14.92 18.25
C VAL A 170 2.75 -14.05 19.07
N ILE A 171 2.97 -12.74 19.07
CA ILE A 171 2.00 -11.75 19.55
C ILE A 171 1.74 -10.78 18.40
N TYR A 172 0.48 -10.47 18.13
CA TYR A 172 0.10 -9.64 16.99
C TYR A 172 -1.06 -8.70 17.31
N ALA A 173 -1.10 -7.55 16.65
CA ALA A 173 -2.20 -6.60 16.75
C ALA A 173 -3.31 -7.01 15.77
N LYS A 174 -4.44 -7.51 16.30
CA LYS A 174 -5.54 -8.06 15.49
C LYS A 174 -6.30 -7.01 14.68
N ASP A 175 -6.18 -5.75 15.04
CA ASP A 175 -6.80 -4.59 14.38
C ASP A 175 -5.86 -3.92 13.36
N ASP A 176 -4.69 -4.50 13.07
CA ASP A 176 -3.72 -3.96 12.12
C ASP A 176 -3.43 -4.98 10.99
N ASP A 177 -3.72 -4.60 9.74
CA ASP A 177 -3.57 -5.48 8.57
C ASP A 177 -2.12 -5.89 8.30
N TYR A 178 -1.15 -5.03 8.62
CA TYR A 178 0.27 -5.37 8.56
C TYR A 178 0.60 -6.49 9.54
N SER A 179 0.21 -6.32 10.80
CA SER A 179 0.49 -7.28 11.87
C SER A 179 -0.16 -8.66 11.60
N ASN A 180 -1.38 -8.66 11.05
CA ASN A 180 -2.06 -9.89 10.64
C ASN A 180 -1.33 -10.60 9.50
N GLY A 181 -1.00 -9.88 8.42
CA GLY A 181 -0.29 -10.44 7.26
C GLY A 181 1.08 -11.01 7.65
N LEU A 182 1.80 -10.29 8.50
CA LEU A 182 3.12 -10.71 8.96
C LEU A 182 3.06 -11.94 9.86
N LYS A 183 2.10 -12.01 10.81
CA LYS A 183 1.82 -13.17 11.65
C LYS A 183 1.55 -14.40 10.80
N ASP A 184 0.64 -14.30 9.82
CA ASP A 184 0.26 -15.43 8.98
C ASP A 184 1.46 -15.97 8.19
N ALA A 185 2.24 -15.08 7.59
CA ALA A 185 3.45 -15.44 6.86
C ALA A 185 4.53 -16.08 7.76
N PHE A 186 4.71 -15.58 8.98
CA PHE A 186 5.67 -16.17 9.91
C PHE A 186 5.25 -17.57 10.36
N ILE A 187 3.98 -17.76 10.74
CA ILE A 187 3.44 -19.06 11.18
C ILE A 187 3.58 -20.10 10.06
N GLU A 188 3.13 -19.79 8.84
CA GLU A 188 3.25 -20.67 7.68
C GLU A 188 4.69 -21.11 7.45
N ASN A 189 5.65 -20.18 7.52
CA ASN A 189 7.05 -20.49 7.30
C ASN A 189 7.70 -21.20 8.50
N CYS A 190 7.25 -20.99 9.73
CA CYS A 190 7.67 -21.77 10.88
C CYS A 190 7.28 -23.24 10.71
N GLU A 191 6.03 -23.52 10.37
CA GLU A 191 5.54 -24.87 10.10
C GLU A 191 6.33 -25.56 8.98
N ALA A 192 6.56 -24.87 7.87
CA ALA A 192 7.35 -25.37 6.73
C ALA A 192 8.82 -25.68 7.10
N ASN A 193 9.34 -25.07 8.15
CA ASN A 193 10.72 -25.24 8.62
C ASN A 193 10.86 -26.09 9.88
N GLY A 194 9.77 -26.68 10.37
CA GLY A 194 9.76 -27.57 11.53
C GLY A 194 9.86 -26.83 12.88
N ILE A 195 9.47 -25.57 12.93
CA ILE A 195 9.38 -24.76 14.14
C ILE A 195 7.93 -24.80 14.64
N GLU A 196 7.72 -25.26 15.86
CA GLU A 196 6.40 -25.26 16.51
C GLU A 196 6.03 -23.82 16.91
N VAL A 197 4.85 -23.33 16.50
CA VAL A 197 4.27 -22.12 17.06
C VAL A 197 3.41 -22.50 18.25
N ALA A 198 3.99 -22.46 19.44
CA ALA A 198 3.39 -22.96 20.68
C ALA A 198 2.38 -22.00 21.31
N TYR A 199 2.41 -20.73 20.93
CA TYR A 199 1.49 -19.72 21.43
C TYR A 199 1.27 -18.63 20.38
N THR A 200 0.01 -18.23 20.22
CA THR A 200 -0.35 -17.05 19.44
C THR A 200 -1.24 -16.15 20.29
N GLY A 201 -0.76 -14.98 20.64
CA GLY A 201 -1.44 -13.98 21.48
C GLY A 201 -1.93 -12.80 20.67
N GLU A 202 -3.14 -12.33 20.97
CA GLU A 202 -3.75 -11.16 20.37
C GLU A 202 -3.57 -9.93 21.26
N CYS A 203 -3.41 -8.77 20.64
CA CYS A 203 -3.51 -7.45 21.27
C CYS A 203 -4.22 -6.47 20.33
N MET A 204 -4.49 -5.28 20.82
CA MET A 204 -4.87 -4.14 20.00
C MET A 204 -3.63 -3.29 19.69
N SER A 205 -3.62 -2.60 18.58
CA SER A 205 -2.51 -1.71 18.19
C SER A 205 -2.29 -0.54 19.17
N THR A 206 -3.29 -0.28 20.02
CA THR A 206 -3.25 0.76 21.06
C THR A 206 -2.92 0.23 22.46
N ASP A 207 -2.75 -1.08 22.63
CA ASP A 207 -2.42 -1.66 23.92
C ASP A 207 -1.01 -1.26 24.37
N THR A 208 -0.86 -1.08 25.67
CA THR A 208 0.42 -0.71 26.32
C THR A 208 0.83 -1.72 27.39
N ASP A 209 -0.04 -2.65 27.77
CA ASP A 209 0.24 -3.72 28.72
C ASP A 209 0.12 -5.10 28.03
N PHE A 210 1.23 -5.78 27.92
CA PHE A 210 1.36 -7.10 27.30
C PHE A 210 1.69 -8.20 28.32
N SER A 211 1.54 -7.92 29.62
CA SER A 211 1.94 -8.81 30.72
C SER A 211 1.28 -10.19 30.58
N SER A 212 0.00 -10.25 30.22
CA SER A 212 -0.73 -11.51 30.04
C SER A 212 -0.20 -12.33 28.87
N GLN A 213 -0.01 -11.70 27.71
CA GLN A 213 0.51 -12.36 26.52
C GLN A 213 1.96 -12.83 26.74
N ALA A 214 2.78 -12.02 27.38
CA ALA A 214 4.15 -12.37 27.72
C ALA A 214 4.22 -13.58 28.68
N ALA A 215 3.37 -13.59 29.71
CA ALA A 215 3.31 -14.72 30.64
C ALA A 215 2.90 -16.03 29.95
N GLN A 216 1.92 -15.97 29.02
CA GLN A 216 1.48 -17.13 28.25
C GLN A 216 2.54 -17.60 27.26
N ALA A 217 3.25 -16.66 26.59
CA ALA A 217 4.37 -17.00 25.71
C ALA A 217 5.46 -17.74 26.47
N VAL A 218 5.85 -17.27 27.66
CA VAL A 218 6.83 -17.96 28.51
C VAL A 218 6.29 -19.34 28.96
N ALA A 219 5.03 -19.43 29.40
CA ALA A 219 4.43 -20.67 29.86
C ALA A 219 4.31 -21.73 28.74
N SER A 220 4.23 -21.32 27.48
CA SER A 220 4.21 -22.22 26.33
C SER A 220 5.54 -22.94 26.09
N GLY A 221 6.61 -22.49 26.72
CA GLY A 221 7.96 -22.98 26.50
C GLY A 221 8.58 -22.50 25.19
N ALA A 222 8.07 -21.42 24.60
CA ALA A 222 8.66 -20.81 23.42
C ALA A 222 10.08 -20.28 23.72
N GLU A 223 10.97 -20.50 22.79
CA GLU A 223 12.39 -20.08 22.81
C GLU A 223 12.59 -18.72 22.12
N LEU A 224 11.62 -18.35 21.29
CA LEU A 224 11.58 -17.13 20.48
C LEU A 224 10.22 -16.48 20.59
N LEU A 225 10.17 -15.16 20.73
CA LEU A 225 8.98 -14.35 20.56
C LEU A 225 9.10 -13.53 19.28
N TYR A 226 8.12 -13.66 18.43
CA TYR A 226 7.91 -12.84 17.23
C TYR A 226 6.76 -11.85 17.50
N TYR A 227 7.05 -10.56 17.33
CA TYR A 227 6.10 -9.48 17.60
C TYR A 227 6.16 -8.43 16.48
#